data_fd78f229c312a6355893235a7ea4aa22
#
_entry.id   fd78f229c312a6355893235a7ea4aa22
#
_cell.length_a   1.000
_cell.length_b   1.000
_cell.length_c   1.000
_cell.angle_alpha   90.00
_cell.angle_beta   90.00
_cell.angle_gamma   90.00
#
_symmetry.space_group_name_H-M   'P 1'
#
loop_
_entity.id
_entity.type
_entity.pdbx_description
1 polymer ?
#
loop_
_entity_poly.entity_id
_entity_poly.type
_entity_poly.pdbx_seq_one_letter_code
_entity_poly.pdbx_strand_id
1 'polypeptide(L)'
;MSAPDKTELFIVQLSTIERSLALYVMTLVPRPQDAEDILQQSKLVMWRCFDQFQQGTNFGAWARKIAFHQVLTYRKRQKKSQLQVSDEFLEIIAAEAESHDEMLEVQRQLLTQCMTKLDPEHRQILNLRYHEGEEIEAIAAETNKTEGAVY
;
A
#
# COMPACT_ATOMS: atom_id res chain seq x y z
N MET A 1 30.39 6.14 -7.40
CA MET A 1 28.91 6.09 -7.15
C MET A 1 28.66 6.91 -5.88
N SER A 2 27.91 8.00 -6.02
CA SER A 2 27.51 8.82 -4.87
C SER A 2 26.50 8.04 -4.06
N ALA A 3 26.57 8.11 -2.72
CA ALA A 3 25.53 7.55 -1.85
C ALA A 3 24.19 8.21 -2.22
N PRO A 4 23.08 7.46 -2.25
CA PRO A 4 21.78 8.03 -2.58
C PRO A 4 21.45 9.15 -1.59
N ASP A 5 20.95 10.28 -2.11
CA ASP A 5 20.51 11.39 -1.29
C ASP A 5 19.35 10.97 -0.38
N LYS A 6 19.28 11.57 0.82
CA LYS A 6 18.19 11.35 1.79
C LYS A 6 16.81 11.42 1.12
N THR A 7 16.64 12.40 0.23
CA THR A 7 15.39 12.62 -0.51
C THR A 7 15.06 11.44 -1.42
N GLU A 8 16.04 10.96 -2.16
CA GLU A 8 15.88 9.81 -3.05
C GLU A 8 15.53 8.55 -2.27
N LEU A 9 16.25 8.26 -1.19
CA LEU A 9 15.96 7.13 -0.30
C LEU A 9 14.54 7.19 0.26
N PHE A 10 14.11 8.35 0.74
CA PHE A 10 12.76 8.53 1.28
C PHE A 10 11.68 8.32 0.21
N ILE A 11 11.84 8.90 -0.98
CA ILE A 11 10.87 8.77 -2.07
C ILE A 11 10.76 7.30 -2.51
N VAL A 12 11.87 6.59 -2.66
CA VAL A 12 11.88 5.17 -3.01
C VAL A 12 11.14 4.35 -1.95
N GLN A 13 11.45 4.53 -0.68
CA GLN A 13 10.78 3.81 0.42
C GLN A 13 9.28 4.13 0.46
N LEU A 14 8.91 5.40 0.35
CA LEU A 14 7.51 5.83 0.38
C LEU A 14 6.71 5.26 -0.79
N SER A 15 7.26 5.26 -2.00
CA SER A 15 6.57 4.75 -3.19
C SER A 15 6.21 3.27 -3.08
N THR A 16 7.01 2.47 -2.36
CA THR A 16 6.73 1.04 -2.17
C THR A 16 5.53 0.78 -1.26
N ILE A 17 5.23 1.69 -0.32
CA ILE A 17 4.18 1.51 0.69
C ILE A 17 2.98 2.44 0.52
N GLU A 18 3.03 3.40 -0.41
CA GLU A 18 2.06 4.50 -0.49
C GLU A 18 0.62 4.00 -0.59
N ARG A 19 0.38 3.00 -1.43
CA ARG A 19 -0.95 2.41 -1.60
C ARG A 19 -1.43 1.70 -0.34
N SER A 20 -0.60 0.87 0.26
CA SER A 20 -0.95 0.13 1.47
C SER A 20 -1.15 1.05 2.66
N LEU A 21 -0.34 2.09 2.78
CA LEU A 21 -0.49 3.11 3.81
C LEU A 21 -1.80 3.91 3.65
N ALA A 22 -2.17 4.25 2.41
CA ALA A 22 -3.45 4.91 2.13
C ALA A 22 -4.64 4.03 2.53
N LEU A 23 -4.64 2.75 2.17
CA LEU A 23 -5.68 1.80 2.55
C LEU A 23 -5.77 1.64 4.08
N TYR A 24 -4.63 1.56 4.75
CA TYR A 24 -4.56 1.50 6.21
C TYR A 24 -5.23 2.71 6.87
N VAL A 25 -4.89 3.92 6.45
CA VAL A 25 -5.51 5.15 6.98
C VAL A 25 -7.01 5.19 6.69
N MET A 26 -7.44 4.83 5.47
CA MET A 26 -8.86 4.77 5.09
C MET A 26 -9.67 3.76 5.92
N THR A 27 -9.04 2.68 6.39
CA THR A 27 -9.68 1.71 7.29
C THR A 27 -9.99 2.33 8.66
N LEU A 28 -9.15 3.26 9.12
CA LEU A 28 -9.24 3.87 10.45
C LEU A 28 -10.05 5.17 10.48
N VAL A 29 -10.26 5.81 9.32
CA VAL A 29 -10.90 7.12 9.19
C VAL A 29 -12.07 7.04 8.22
N PRO A 30 -13.32 7.20 8.70
CA PRO A 30 -14.51 6.98 7.88
C PRO A 30 -14.70 7.97 6.72
N ARG A 31 -14.20 9.19 6.86
CA ARG A 31 -14.34 10.23 5.83
C ARG A 31 -13.13 10.21 4.90
N PRO A 32 -13.31 9.98 3.59
CA PRO A 32 -12.19 9.93 2.64
C PRO A 32 -11.32 11.20 2.62
N GLN A 33 -11.92 12.38 2.69
CA GLN A 33 -11.20 13.66 2.73
C GLN A 33 -10.31 13.79 3.97
N ASP A 34 -10.84 13.41 5.14
CA ASP A 34 -10.08 13.44 6.39
C ASP A 34 -8.94 12.40 6.35
N ALA A 35 -9.19 11.23 5.76
CA ALA A 35 -8.16 10.20 5.57
C ALA A 35 -7.02 10.70 4.67
N GLU A 36 -7.35 11.41 3.60
CA GLU A 36 -6.38 12.00 2.68
C GLU A 36 -5.52 13.07 3.37
N ASP A 37 -6.14 13.96 4.16
CA ASP A 37 -5.45 14.98 4.94
C ASP A 37 -4.49 14.34 5.97
N ILE A 38 -4.95 13.29 6.68
CA ILE A 38 -4.12 12.54 7.63
C ILE A 38 -2.95 11.87 6.93
N LEU A 39 -3.18 11.29 5.75
CA LEU A 39 -2.12 10.67 4.95
C LEU A 39 -1.05 11.70 4.57
N GLN A 40 -1.44 12.88 4.10
CA GLN A 40 -0.50 13.95 3.76
C GLN A 40 0.28 14.44 4.99
N GLN A 41 -0.39 14.65 6.13
CA GLN A 41 0.29 15.01 7.38
C GLN A 41 1.26 13.91 7.82
N SER A 42 0.88 12.64 7.68
CA SER A 42 1.75 11.52 8.00
C SER A 42 3.02 11.52 7.15
N LYS A 43 2.91 11.76 5.85
CA LYS A 43 4.06 11.88 4.92
C LYS A 43 5.01 13.01 5.34
N LEU A 44 4.48 14.17 5.74
CA LEU A 44 5.28 15.29 6.23
C LEU A 44 6.02 14.95 7.54
N VAL A 45 5.35 14.26 8.46
CA VAL A 45 5.98 13.81 9.71
C VAL A 45 7.07 12.77 9.42
N MET A 46 6.80 11.81 8.56
CA MET A 46 7.78 10.81 8.11
C MET A 46 9.03 11.48 7.54
N TRP A 47 8.87 12.46 6.66
CA TRP A 47 10.00 13.21 6.10
C TRP A 47 10.84 13.89 7.17
N ARG A 48 10.19 14.57 8.13
CA ARG A 48 10.88 15.26 9.23
C ARG A 48 11.63 14.31 10.15
N CYS A 49 11.09 13.11 10.36
CA CYS A 49 11.65 12.09 11.25
C CYS A 49 12.50 11.03 10.51
N PHE A 50 12.71 11.17 9.19
CA PHE A 50 13.37 10.13 8.41
C PHE A 50 14.79 9.84 8.85
N ASP A 51 15.48 10.81 9.42
CA ASP A 51 16.82 10.61 10.01
C ASP A 51 16.80 9.68 11.24
N GLN A 52 15.64 9.50 11.86
CA GLN A 52 15.45 8.59 13.01
C GLN A 52 15.06 7.17 12.54
N PHE A 53 14.74 7.00 11.26
CA PHE A 53 14.42 5.69 10.71
C PHE A 53 15.69 4.88 10.54
N GLN A 54 15.73 3.69 11.15
CA GLN A 54 16.87 2.78 11.02
C GLN A 54 16.77 2.05 9.67
N GLN A 55 17.68 2.39 8.76
CA GLN A 55 17.76 1.75 7.45
C GLN A 55 17.93 0.23 7.58
N GLY A 56 17.24 -0.52 6.73
CA GLY A 56 17.23 -1.99 6.76
C GLY A 56 16.17 -2.59 7.68
N THR A 57 15.41 -1.77 8.42
CA THR A 57 14.21 -2.22 9.15
C THR A 57 12.94 -2.06 8.30
N ASN A 58 11.78 -2.48 8.83
CA ASN A 58 10.51 -2.40 8.11
C ASN A 58 9.98 -0.96 8.06
N PHE A 59 10.18 -0.29 6.92
CA PHE A 59 9.71 1.08 6.70
C PHE A 59 8.17 1.17 6.74
N GLY A 60 7.46 0.16 6.24
CA GLY A 60 5.99 0.12 6.28
C GLY A 60 5.44 0.10 7.71
N ALA A 61 6.02 -0.71 8.60
CA ALA A 61 5.63 -0.74 10.00
C ALA A 61 5.91 0.59 10.71
N TRP A 62 7.07 1.21 10.45
CA TRP A 62 7.42 2.52 10.97
C TRP A 62 6.46 3.61 10.49
N ALA A 63 6.12 3.61 9.20
CA ALA A 63 5.19 4.54 8.58
C ALA A 63 3.76 4.40 9.14
N ARG A 64 3.25 3.16 9.29
CA ARG A 64 1.94 2.89 9.89
C ARG A 64 1.85 3.40 11.33
N LYS A 65 2.91 3.23 12.12
CA LYS A 65 2.97 3.78 13.48
C LYS A 65 2.83 5.30 13.51
N ILE A 66 3.50 6.01 12.61
CA ILE A 66 3.37 7.46 12.47
C ILE A 66 1.94 7.82 12.06
N ALA A 67 1.39 7.16 11.04
CA ALA A 67 0.04 7.40 10.56
C ALA A 67 -1.02 7.15 11.66
N PHE A 68 -0.86 6.09 12.44
CA PHE A 68 -1.76 5.79 13.57
C PHE A 68 -1.77 6.92 14.61
N HIS A 69 -0.61 7.47 14.95
CA HIS A 69 -0.53 8.64 15.85
C HIS A 69 -1.23 9.87 15.27
N GLN A 70 -1.17 10.10 13.95
CA GLN A 70 -1.91 11.17 13.30
C GLN A 70 -3.43 10.93 13.37
N VAL A 71 -3.89 9.68 13.20
CA VAL A 71 -5.29 9.30 13.37
C VAL A 71 -5.76 9.57 14.80
N LEU A 72 -5.00 9.16 15.81
CA LEU A 72 -5.33 9.45 17.22
C LEU A 72 -5.43 10.96 17.51
N THR A 73 -4.51 11.75 16.94
CA THR A 73 -4.51 13.20 17.07
C THR A 73 -5.75 13.83 16.42
N TYR A 74 -6.11 13.38 15.22
CA TYR A 74 -7.33 13.79 14.53
C TYR A 74 -8.57 13.46 15.37
N ARG A 75 -8.69 12.25 15.88
CA ARG A 75 -9.81 11.82 16.73
C ARG A 75 -9.98 12.68 17.99
N LYS A 76 -8.88 13.02 18.65
CA LYS A 76 -8.91 13.91 19.82
C LYS A 76 -9.51 15.29 19.50
N ARG A 77 -9.26 15.80 18.28
CA ARG A 77 -9.84 17.07 17.82
C ARG A 77 -11.32 16.95 17.50
N GLN A 78 -11.77 15.79 17.02
CA GLN A 78 -13.17 15.52 16.65
C GLN A 78 -14.07 15.14 17.83
N LYS A 79 -13.55 14.93 19.03
CA LYS A 79 -14.27 14.44 20.24
C LYS A 79 -15.52 15.22 20.64
N LYS A 80 -15.83 16.34 20.02
CA LYS A 80 -16.99 17.18 20.39
C LYS A 80 -18.30 16.86 19.64
N SER A 81 -18.34 15.96 18.65
CA SER A 81 -19.51 15.87 17.77
C SER A 81 -20.01 14.48 17.33
N GLN A 82 -19.41 13.36 17.67
CA GLN A 82 -19.88 12.05 17.17
C GLN A 82 -19.64 10.88 18.15
N LEU A 83 -20.54 9.88 18.12
CA LEU A 83 -20.31 8.56 18.68
C LEU A 83 -19.01 7.98 18.10
N GLN A 84 -17.95 7.98 18.90
CA GLN A 84 -16.67 7.45 18.49
C GLN A 84 -16.43 6.09 19.15
N VAL A 85 -15.92 5.18 18.36
CA VAL A 85 -15.37 3.93 18.81
C VAL A 85 -14.23 4.18 19.80
N SER A 86 -14.03 3.34 20.80
CA SER A 86 -12.94 3.52 21.78
C SER A 86 -11.56 3.43 21.11
N ASP A 87 -10.55 4.04 21.73
CA ASP A 87 -9.19 3.99 21.20
C ASP A 87 -8.63 2.55 21.25
N GLU A 88 -9.02 1.73 22.25
CA GLU A 88 -8.66 0.31 22.33
C GLU A 88 -9.24 -0.50 21.15
N PHE A 89 -10.48 -0.23 20.75
CA PHE A 89 -11.06 -0.90 19.58
C PHE A 89 -10.38 -0.47 18.28
N LEU A 90 -9.98 0.80 18.19
CA LEU A 90 -9.21 1.27 17.05
C LEU A 90 -7.84 0.59 16.96
N GLU A 91 -7.17 0.36 18.09
CA GLU A 91 -5.91 -0.40 18.12
C GLU A 91 -6.08 -1.83 17.60
N ILE A 92 -7.20 -2.49 17.94
CA ILE A 92 -7.52 -3.83 17.42
C ILE A 92 -7.69 -3.80 15.90
N ILE A 93 -8.45 -2.83 15.37
CA ILE A 93 -8.64 -2.67 13.92
C ILE A 93 -7.31 -2.37 13.23
N ALA A 94 -6.49 -1.51 13.82
CA ALA A 94 -5.18 -1.16 13.27
C ALA A 94 -4.24 -2.37 13.20
N ALA A 95 -4.20 -3.19 14.25
CA ALA A 95 -3.40 -4.41 14.30
C ALA A 95 -3.88 -5.45 13.27
N GLU A 96 -5.19 -5.60 13.09
CA GLU A 96 -5.76 -6.49 12.09
C GLU A 96 -5.44 -6.02 10.66
N ALA A 97 -5.59 -4.72 10.39
CA ALA A 97 -5.23 -4.13 9.10
C ALA A 97 -3.73 -4.31 8.77
N GLU A 98 -2.85 -4.18 9.77
CA GLU A 98 -1.42 -4.40 9.63
C GLU A 98 -1.09 -5.87 9.32
N SER A 99 -1.73 -6.81 10.02
CA SER A 99 -1.57 -8.25 9.78
C SER A 99 -1.99 -8.65 8.36
N HIS A 100 -3.11 -8.12 7.88
CA HIS A 100 -3.56 -8.36 6.51
C HIS A 100 -2.59 -7.79 5.47
N ASP A 101 -2.05 -6.61 5.70
CA ASP A 101 -1.10 -5.95 4.80
C ASP A 101 0.22 -6.74 4.68
N GLU A 102 0.74 -7.24 5.80
CA GLU A 102 1.94 -8.09 5.80
C GLU A 102 1.73 -9.38 5.00
N MET A 103 0.58 -10.03 5.18
CA MET A 103 0.24 -11.26 4.44
C MET A 103 0.09 -10.98 2.94
N LEU A 104 -0.57 -9.89 2.56
CA LEU A 104 -0.70 -9.48 1.16
C LEU A 104 0.65 -9.14 0.53
N GLU A 105 1.57 -8.54 1.27
CA GLU A 105 2.92 -8.24 0.78
C GLU A 105 3.71 -9.52 0.51
N VAL A 106 3.64 -10.51 1.39
CA VAL A 106 4.25 -11.83 1.16
C VAL A 106 3.65 -12.51 -0.08
N GLN A 107 2.34 -12.49 -0.22
CA GLN A 107 1.65 -13.04 -1.38
C GLN A 107 2.06 -12.32 -2.68
N ARG A 108 2.18 -10.99 -2.65
CA ARG A 108 2.62 -10.19 -3.79
C ARG A 108 4.05 -10.54 -4.22
N GLN A 109 4.95 -10.70 -3.26
CA GLN A 109 6.33 -11.11 -3.54
C GLN A 109 6.40 -12.51 -4.15
N LEU A 110 5.64 -13.47 -3.61
CA LEU A 110 5.54 -14.82 -4.16
C LEU A 110 4.96 -14.81 -5.57
N LEU A 111 3.89 -14.03 -5.80
CA LEU A 111 3.31 -13.88 -7.14
C LEU A 111 4.33 -13.31 -8.13
N THR A 112 5.05 -12.26 -7.74
CA THR A 112 6.11 -11.68 -8.58
C THR A 112 7.17 -12.72 -8.94
N GLN A 113 7.62 -13.52 -7.98
CA GLN A 113 8.57 -14.61 -8.24
C GLN A 113 7.99 -15.67 -9.18
N CYS A 114 6.71 -16.03 -9.02
CA CYS A 114 6.05 -16.97 -9.94
C CYS A 114 5.95 -16.38 -11.36
N MET A 115 5.58 -15.10 -11.48
CA MET A 115 5.49 -14.42 -12.77
C MET A 115 6.83 -14.37 -13.51
N THR A 116 7.96 -14.23 -12.80
CA THR A 116 9.29 -14.24 -13.45
C THR A 116 9.67 -15.61 -14.01
N LYS A 117 9.07 -16.69 -13.50
CA LYS A 117 9.32 -18.07 -13.98
C LYS A 117 8.48 -18.45 -15.19
N LEU A 118 7.44 -17.69 -15.49
CA LEU A 118 6.62 -17.88 -16.69
C LEU A 118 7.39 -17.45 -17.94
N ASP A 119 7.15 -18.14 -19.04
CA ASP A 119 7.63 -17.64 -20.31
C ASP A 119 6.99 -16.29 -20.67
N PRO A 120 7.63 -15.50 -21.55
CA PRO A 120 7.18 -14.14 -21.85
C PRO A 120 5.75 -14.06 -22.39
N GLU A 121 5.32 -15.06 -23.14
CA GLU A 121 4.00 -15.10 -23.78
C GLU A 121 2.88 -15.28 -22.73
N HIS A 122 3.02 -16.27 -21.84
CA HIS A 122 2.05 -16.48 -20.77
C HIS A 122 2.02 -15.30 -19.80
N ARG A 123 3.17 -14.68 -19.52
CA ARG A 123 3.24 -13.48 -18.68
C ARG A 123 2.48 -12.30 -19.32
N GLN A 124 2.61 -12.13 -20.64
CA GLN A 124 1.87 -11.09 -21.36
C GLN A 124 0.36 -11.31 -21.28
N ILE A 125 -0.13 -12.52 -21.50
CA ILE A 125 -1.54 -12.86 -21.41
C ILE A 125 -2.10 -12.53 -20.02
N LEU A 126 -1.39 -12.94 -18.95
CA LEU A 126 -1.80 -12.63 -17.59
C LEU A 126 -1.81 -11.12 -17.29
N ASN A 127 -0.84 -10.39 -17.82
CA ASN A 127 -0.78 -8.94 -17.67
C ASN A 127 -1.96 -8.26 -18.35
N LEU A 128 -2.24 -8.60 -19.61
CA LEU A 128 -3.38 -8.06 -20.35
C LEU A 128 -4.71 -8.35 -19.64
N ARG A 129 -4.90 -9.58 -19.14
CA ARG A 129 -6.16 -9.97 -18.48
C ARG A 129 -6.35 -9.30 -17.12
N TYR A 130 -5.34 -9.34 -16.25
CA TYR A 130 -5.50 -9.00 -14.83
C TYR A 130 -4.98 -7.62 -14.46
N HIS A 131 -4.07 -7.05 -15.21
CA HIS A 131 -3.55 -5.71 -14.97
C HIS A 131 -4.22 -4.66 -15.85
N GLU A 132 -4.40 -4.95 -17.12
CA GLU A 132 -5.01 -4.03 -18.09
C GLU A 132 -6.52 -4.24 -18.22
N GLY A 133 -7.04 -5.39 -17.78
CA GLY A 133 -8.48 -5.68 -17.76
C GLY A 133 -9.06 -6.04 -19.12
N GLU A 134 -8.20 -6.46 -20.07
CA GLU A 134 -8.62 -6.81 -21.43
C GLU A 134 -9.51 -8.05 -21.46
N GLU A 135 -10.46 -8.06 -22.38
CA GLU A 135 -11.30 -9.23 -22.63
C GLU A 135 -10.57 -10.31 -23.42
N ILE A 136 -10.98 -11.56 -23.22
CA ILE A 136 -10.28 -12.73 -23.80
C ILE A 136 -10.21 -12.64 -25.33
N GLU A 137 -11.26 -12.15 -25.97
CA GLU A 137 -11.31 -11.93 -27.42
C GLU A 137 -10.22 -10.94 -27.88
N ALA A 138 -10.03 -9.85 -27.15
CA ALA A 138 -9.01 -8.84 -27.45
C ALA A 138 -7.60 -9.42 -27.25
N ILE A 139 -7.38 -10.16 -26.15
CA ILE A 139 -6.12 -10.83 -25.86
C ILE A 139 -5.78 -11.86 -26.93
N ALA A 140 -6.74 -12.66 -27.36
CA ALA A 140 -6.59 -13.65 -28.43
C ALA A 140 -6.16 -12.99 -29.75
N ALA A 141 -6.81 -11.86 -30.11
CA ALA A 141 -6.45 -11.08 -31.29
C ALA A 141 -5.03 -10.50 -31.20
N GLU A 142 -4.66 -9.92 -30.06
CA GLU A 142 -3.35 -9.29 -29.85
C GLU A 142 -2.23 -10.32 -29.83
N THR A 143 -2.44 -11.48 -29.20
CA THR A 143 -1.46 -12.56 -29.09
C THR A 143 -1.46 -13.53 -30.26
N ASN A 144 -2.35 -13.30 -31.26
CA ASN A 144 -2.55 -14.17 -32.41
C ASN A 144 -2.85 -15.63 -32.02
N LYS A 145 -3.69 -15.80 -30.98
CA LYS A 145 -4.15 -17.10 -30.47
C LYS A 145 -5.65 -17.25 -30.63
N THR A 146 -6.13 -18.45 -30.44
CA THR A 146 -7.56 -18.70 -30.28
C THR A 146 -7.99 -18.40 -28.85
N GLU A 147 -9.26 -18.01 -28.62
CA GLU A 147 -9.79 -17.79 -27.27
C GLU A 147 -9.58 -19.02 -26.36
N GLY A 148 -9.77 -20.25 -26.90
CA GLY A 148 -9.54 -21.48 -26.17
C GLY A 148 -8.08 -21.75 -25.80
N ALA A 149 -7.13 -21.07 -26.47
CA ALA A 149 -5.70 -21.15 -26.12
C ALA A 149 -5.27 -20.07 -25.10
N VAL A 150 -6.11 -19.05 -24.90
CA VAL A 150 -5.92 -18.01 -23.89
C VAL A 150 -6.53 -18.44 -22.55
N TYR A 151 -7.54 -19.29 -22.55
CA TYR A 151 -8.13 -19.89 -21.36
C TYR A 151 -7.16 -20.90 -20.73
#